data_7dd986e54369b02c234ce9571f68ada7
#
_entry.id   7dd986e54369b02c234ce9571f68ada7
#
_cell.length_a   1.000
_cell.length_b   1.000
_cell.length_c   1.000
_cell.angle_alpha   90.00
_cell.angle_beta   90.00
_cell.angle_gamma   90.00
#
_symmetry.space_group_name_H-M   'P 1'
#
loop_
_entity.id
_entity.type
_entity.pdbx_description
1 polymer ?
#
loop_
_entity_poly.entity_id
_entity_poly.type
_entity_poly.pdbx_seq_one_letter_code
_entity_poly.pdbx_strand_id
1 'polypeptide(L)'
;XXXXSEYGKICANSPKKAKEVRTGSLPAVPTNGIAVIESTAEGRVGDFHDKVQISQKNFASRKKLGPKDYRFHFYAWWQEPKYRIDASSVIVTASEHDYFDRVEVTVREKMGIMCHIDPDQRAWYVSTRASDLSGDHALMWQEYPSFPDEAFQVSTEGNYYANDMLDLRKRGGITKIEVLDIPVCTFWDIGNHDGCAIWYHQNINQQDRFIRYYEAHGEDLRHYAAEIQSH
;
A
#
# COMPACT_ATOMS: atom_id res chain seq x y z
N UNK A 1 -2.65 -19.08 -21.10
CA UNK A 1 -2.86 -18.01 -20.45
C UNK A 1 -2.84 -18.31 -18.99
N UNK A 2 -2.32 -17.76 -18.39
CA UNK A 2 -2.30 -17.91 -17.04
C UNK A 2 -2.93 -16.71 -16.51
N UNK A 3 -3.74 -16.83 -15.88
CA UNK A 3 -4.41 -15.84 -15.20
C UNK A 3 -4.15 -16.04 -13.77
N UNK A 4 -3.72 -15.31 -13.27
CA UNK A 4 -3.56 -15.20 -11.92
C UNK A 4 -4.46 -14.14 -11.47
N SER A 5 -5.60 -14.41 -11.13
CA SER A 5 -6.62 -13.56 -10.55
C SER A 5 -6.40 -13.42 -9.04
N GLU A 6 -6.68 -12.22 -8.49
CA GLU A 6 -6.52 -11.91 -7.07
C GLU A 6 -5.09 -12.19 -6.54
N TYR A 7 -4.09 -11.96 -7.38
CA TYR A 7 -2.70 -12.25 -6.99
C TYR A 7 -2.23 -11.37 -5.83
N GLY A 8 -2.71 -10.14 -5.73
CA GLY A 8 -2.43 -9.26 -4.58
C GLY A 8 -2.89 -9.89 -3.26
N LYS A 9 -4.13 -10.41 -3.25
CA LYS A 9 -4.68 -11.10 -2.07
C LYS A 9 -3.88 -12.37 -1.73
N ILE A 10 -3.45 -13.10 -2.75
CA ILE A 10 -2.59 -14.28 -2.56
C ILE A 10 -1.25 -13.85 -1.94
N CYS A 11 -0.65 -12.77 -2.42
CA CYS A 11 0.62 -12.26 -1.87
C CYS A 11 0.48 -11.85 -0.41
N ALA A 12 -0.62 -11.20 -0.05
CA ALA A 12 -0.87 -10.71 1.31
C ALA A 12 -1.19 -11.84 2.28
N ASN A 13 -2.06 -12.77 1.88
CA ASN A 13 -2.66 -13.75 2.81
C ASN A 13 -2.01 -15.13 2.74
N SER A 14 -1.25 -15.44 1.70
CA SER A 14 -0.65 -16.77 1.48
C SER A 14 0.72 -16.64 0.80
N PRO A 15 1.74 -16.14 1.53
CA PRO A 15 3.08 -15.96 0.93
C PRO A 15 3.68 -17.21 0.33
N LYS A 16 3.37 -18.39 0.89
CA LYS A 16 3.81 -19.68 0.36
C LYS A 16 3.23 -19.93 -1.04
N LYS A 17 1.92 -19.72 -1.20
CA LYS A 17 1.25 -19.83 -2.51
C LYS A 17 1.80 -18.79 -3.50
N ALA A 18 2.03 -17.57 -3.06
CA ALA A 18 2.63 -16.52 -3.89
C ALA A 18 4.00 -16.96 -4.41
N LYS A 19 4.81 -17.56 -3.55
CA LYS A 19 6.12 -18.13 -3.93
C LYS A 19 5.95 -19.23 -5.00
N GLU A 20 5.01 -20.16 -4.80
CA GLU A 20 4.72 -21.23 -5.75
C GLU A 20 4.30 -20.70 -7.13
N VAL A 21 3.44 -19.67 -7.15
CA VAL A 21 3.05 -19.00 -8.41
C VAL A 21 4.28 -18.39 -9.09
N ARG A 22 5.09 -17.66 -8.31
CA ARG A 22 6.27 -16.96 -8.84
C ARG A 22 7.34 -17.90 -9.38
N THR A 23 7.58 -19.03 -8.70
CA THR A 23 8.68 -19.95 -9.07
C THR A 23 8.23 -21.14 -9.93
N GLY A 24 6.93 -21.41 -9.98
CA GLY A 24 6.37 -22.54 -10.72
C GLY A 24 5.44 -22.12 -11.85
N SER A 25 4.28 -21.56 -11.51
CA SER A 25 3.22 -21.31 -12.49
C SER A 25 3.62 -20.28 -13.56
N LEU A 26 4.18 -19.14 -13.15
CA LEU A 26 4.56 -18.08 -14.09
C LEU A 26 5.71 -18.50 -15.01
N PRO A 27 6.80 -19.14 -14.51
CA PRO A 27 7.86 -19.62 -15.41
C PRO A 27 7.42 -20.72 -16.36
N ALA A 28 6.36 -21.46 -16.04
CA ALA A 28 5.82 -22.52 -16.92
C ALA A 28 5.12 -21.97 -18.17
N VAL A 29 4.81 -20.67 -18.20
CA VAL A 29 4.22 -20.07 -19.40
C VAL A 29 5.27 -20.05 -20.52
N PRO A 30 4.98 -20.67 -21.69
CA PRO A 30 5.96 -20.71 -22.78
C PRO A 30 6.23 -19.32 -23.35
N THR A 31 7.36 -19.19 -24.08
CA THR A 31 7.82 -17.90 -24.59
C THR A 31 6.83 -17.19 -25.54
N ASN A 32 5.98 -17.98 -26.21
CA ASN A 32 4.90 -17.44 -27.06
C ASN A 32 3.55 -17.37 -26.34
N GLY A 33 3.54 -17.64 -25.03
CA GLY A 33 2.33 -17.60 -24.22
C GLY A 33 2.08 -16.21 -23.65
N ILE A 34 0.90 -16.04 -23.04
CA ILE A 34 0.50 -14.80 -22.38
C ILE A 34 0.25 -15.11 -20.90
N ALA A 35 0.83 -14.29 -20.03
CA ALA A 35 0.53 -14.29 -18.60
C ALA A 35 -0.21 -13.01 -18.26
N VAL A 36 -1.38 -13.14 -17.64
CA VAL A 36 -2.15 -12.01 -17.12
C VAL A 36 -2.19 -12.15 -15.61
N ILE A 37 -1.85 -11.08 -14.94
CA ILE A 37 -1.93 -10.98 -13.47
C ILE A 37 -2.85 -9.82 -13.16
N GLU A 38 -3.90 -10.09 -12.41
CA GLU A 38 -4.86 -9.06 -12.01
C GLU A 38 -5.19 -9.18 -10.52
N SER A 39 -5.45 -8.06 -9.89
CA SER A 39 -5.91 -8.02 -8.52
C SER A 39 -6.34 -6.61 -8.15
N THR A 40 -7.21 -6.47 -7.14
CA THR A 40 -7.23 -5.27 -6.33
C THR A 40 -5.93 -5.20 -5.52
N ALA A 41 -5.58 -4.01 -5.07
CA ALA A 41 -4.34 -3.80 -4.30
C ALA A 41 -4.50 -4.35 -2.87
N GLU A 42 -3.40 -4.88 -2.33
CA GLU A 42 -3.37 -5.42 -0.95
C GLU A 42 -2.13 -4.87 -0.24
N GLY A 43 -2.16 -3.58 0.04
CA GLY A 43 -1.05 -2.90 0.70
C GLY A 43 0.16 -2.69 -0.22
N ARG A 44 1.24 -2.20 0.36
CA ARG A 44 2.44 -1.76 -0.37
C ARG A 44 3.59 -2.76 -0.29
N VAL A 45 3.28 -4.06 -0.17
CA VAL A 45 4.31 -5.10 -0.04
C VAL A 45 3.95 -6.31 -0.90
N GLY A 46 4.96 -7.12 -1.21
CA GLY A 46 4.79 -8.40 -1.89
C GLY A 46 4.97 -8.33 -3.40
N ASP A 47 5.06 -9.52 -4.00
CA ASP A 47 5.43 -9.68 -5.42
C ASP A 47 4.46 -8.96 -6.38
N PHE A 48 3.16 -8.91 -6.05
CA PHE A 48 2.19 -8.18 -6.88
C PHE A 48 2.49 -6.69 -6.90
N HIS A 49 2.67 -6.08 -5.71
CA HIS A 49 3.01 -4.66 -5.60
C HIS A 49 4.30 -4.35 -6.36
N ASP A 50 5.34 -5.19 -6.19
CA ASP A 50 6.64 -4.99 -6.85
C ASP A 50 6.49 -5.02 -8.38
N LYS A 51 5.70 -5.98 -8.91
CA LYS A 51 5.42 -6.09 -10.34
C LYS A 51 4.69 -4.85 -10.86
N VAL A 52 3.72 -4.36 -10.10
CA VAL A 52 2.98 -3.12 -10.45
C VAL A 52 3.95 -1.94 -10.50
N GLN A 53 4.78 -1.77 -9.47
CA GLN A 53 5.75 -0.65 -9.41
C GLN A 53 6.73 -0.69 -10.60
N ILE A 54 7.27 -1.87 -10.92
CA ILE A 54 8.20 -2.04 -12.04
C ILE A 54 7.49 -1.73 -13.36
N SER A 55 6.27 -2.26 -13.56
CA SER A 55 5.54 -2.06 -14.81
C SER A 55 5.08 -0.60 -15.00
N GLN A 56 4.71 0.09 -13.91
CA GLN A 56 4.41 1.54 -13.95
C GLN A 56 5.66 2.34 -14.33
N LYS A 57 6.81 2.02 -13.74
CA LYS A 57 8.08 2.69 -14.04
C LYS A 57 8.47 2.49 -15.52
N ASN A 58 8.32 1.26 -16.01
CA ASN A 58 8.58 0.94 -17.43
C ASN A 58 7.64 1.73 -18.34
N PHE A 59 6.37 1.82 -17.99
CA PHE A 59 5.35 2.57 -18.74
C PHE A 59 5.70 4.06 -18.77
N ALA A 60 6.00 4.65 -17.62
CA ALA A 60 6.33 6.08 -17.48
C ALA A 60 7.59 6.46 -18.27
N SER A 61 8.60 5.58 -18.27
CA SER A 61 9.86 5.80 -19.00
C SER A 61 9.78 5.43 -20.48
N ARG A 62 8.62 4.96 -20.96
CA ARG A 62 8.40 4.49 -22.32
C ARG A 62 9.40 3.39 -22.74
N LYS A 63 9.79 2.57 -21.78
CA LYS A 63 10.73 1.47 -22.00
C LYS A 63 10.17 0.48 -23.04
N LYS A 64 11.00 0.08 -24.02
CA LYS A 64 10.67 -1.04 -24.89
C LYS A 64 10.66 -2.32 -24.04
N LEU A 65 9.51 -2.96 -23.94
CA LEU A 65 9.33 -4.14 -23.09
C LEU A 65 10.01 -5.38 -23.71
N GLY A 66 10.77 -6.10 -22.89
CA GLY A 66 11.32 -7.39 -23.23
C GLY A 66 10.31 -8.52 -22.96
N PRO A 67 10.66 -9.76 -23.36
CA PRO A 67 9.73 -10.90 -23.23
C PRO A 67 9.31 -11.24 -21.80
N LYS A 68 10.02 -10.76 -20.80
CA LYS A 68 9.73 -11.03 -19.37
C LYS A 68 9.16 -9.80 -18.66
N ASP A 69 9.05 -8.66 -19.35
CA ASP A 69 8.47 -7.44 -18.75
C ASP A 69 6.95 -7.50 -18.83
N TYR A 70 6.29 -6.99 -17.80
CA TYR A 70 4.84 -6.85 -17.77
C TYR A 70 4.44 -5.48 -18.30
N ARG A 71 3.36 -5.45 -19.10
CA ARG A 71 2.68 -4.21 -19.48
C ARG A 71 1.71 -3.83 -18.37
N PHE A 72 1.76 -2.56 -17.96
CA PHE A 72 0.86 -2.04 -16.94
C PHE A 72 -0.51 -1.70 -17.55
N HIS A 73 -1.56 -2.13 -16.89
CA HIS A 73 -2.94 -1.76 -17.18
C HIS A 73 -3.60 -1.33 -15.86
N PHE A 74 -4.41 -0.30 -15.92
CA PHE A 74 -5.15 0.19 -14.77
C PHE A 74 -6.56 0.58 -15.23
N TYR A 75 -7.54 0.15 -14.50
CA TYR A 75 -8.95 0.39 -14.79
C TYR A 75 -9.57 1.09 -13.58
N ALA A 76 -9.75 2.41 -13.70
CA ALA A 76 -10.33 3.23 -12.66
C ALA A 76 -11.85 3.07 -12.62
N TRP A 77 -12.44 3.18 -11.44
CA TRP A 77 -13.89 3.06 -11.26
C TRP A 77 -14.69 4.03 -12.15
N TRP A 78 -14.21 5.27 -12.31
CA TRP A 78 -14.90 6.30 -13.10
C TRP A 78 -14.95 5.98 -14.60
N GLN A 79 -14.17 5.00 -15.05
CA GLN A 79 -14.18 4.54 -16.44
C GLN A 79 -15.32 3.54 -16.71
N GLU A 80 -15.96 3.00 -15.65
CA GLU A 80 -17.07 2.03 -15.79
C GLU A 80 -18.40 2.78 -15.97
N PRO A 81 -19.04 2.68 -17.14
CA PRO A 81 -20.28 3.43 -17.40
C PRO A 81 -21.46 3.06 -16.51
N LYS A 82 -21.42 1.87 -15.90
CA LYS A 82 -22.50 1.38 -15.03
C LYS A 82 -22.44 1.93 -13.61
N TYR A 83 -21.32 2.53 -13.19
CA TYR A 83 -21.14 3.05 -11.84
C TYR A 83 -21.78 4.44 -11.72
N ARG A 84 -23.13 4.45 -11.71
CA ARG A 84 -23.95 5.66 -11.71
C ARG A 84 -25.25 5.38 -10.96
N ILE A 85 -25.70 6.34 -10.18
CA ILE A 85 -27.06 6.40 -9.62
C ILE A 85 -27.55 7.85 -9.70
N ASP A 86 -28.86 8.03 -9.64
CA ASP A 86 -29.50 9.35 -9.69
C ASP A 86 -28.89 10.26 -8.61
N ALA A 87 -28.25 11.33 -9.04
CA ALA A 87 -27.59 12.29 -8.16
C ALA A 87 -28.57 12.92 -7.13
N SER A 88 -29.86 13.01 -7.46
CA SER A 88 -30.85 13.57 -6.53
C SER A 88 -31.12 12.66 -5.31
N SER A 89 -30.71 11.39 -5.38
CA SER A 89 -30.97 10.41 -4.32
C SER A 89 -29.88 10.38 -3.22
N VAL A 90 -28.77 11.10 -3.41
CA VAL A 90 -27.61 11.05 -2.49
C VAL A 90 -27.10 12.47 -2.22
N ILE A 91 -26.87 12.78 -0.96
CA ILE A 91 -26.23 14.05 -0.59
C ILE A 91 -24.72 13.85 -0.70
N VAL A 92 -24.10 14.54 -1.65
CA VAL A 92 -22.64 14.62 -1.78
C VAL A 92 -22.18 15.88 -1.07
N THR A 93 -21.38 15.75 -0.05
CA THR A 93 -20.92 16.88 0.78
C THR A 93 -19.87 17.73 0.06
N ALA A 94 -19.63 18.94 0.56
CA ALA A 94 -18.60 19.83 0.00
C ALA A 94 -17.22 19.17 -0.01
N SER A 95 -16.86 18.47 1.08
CA SER A 95 -15.56 17.77 1.17
C SER A 95 -15.44 16.63 0.16
N GLU A 96 -16.55 15.97 -0.15
CA GLU A 96 -16.57 14.94 -1.19
C GLU A 96 -16.43 15.55 -2.59
N HIS A 97 -17.10 16.66 -2.85
CA HIS A 97 -16.89 17.40 -4.11
C HIS A 97 -15.42 17.79 -4.27
N ASP A 98 -14.80 18.34 -3.21
CA ASP A 98 -13.37 18.68 -3.21
C ASP A 98 -12.48 17.45 -3.52
N TYR A 99 -12.85 16.27 -2.98
CA TYR A 99 -12.13 15.03 -3.28
C TYR A 99 -12.19 14.72 -4.79
N PHE A 100 -13.39 14.73 -5.39
CA PHE A 100 -13.54 14.40 -6.81
C PHE A 100 -12.81 15.42 -7.69
N ASP A 101 -12.87 16.70 -7.36
CA ASP A 101 -12.17 17.75 -8.10
C ASP A 101 -10.64 17.53 -8.05
N ARG A 102 -10.11 17.13 -6.87
CA ARG A 102 -8.68 16.76 -6.76
C ARG A 102 -8.36 15.51 -7.57
N VAL A 103 -9.26 14.52 -7.61
CA VAL A 103 -9.08 13.31 -8.44
C VAL A 103 -8.95 13.70 -9.91
N GLU A 104 -9.85 14.53 -10.43
CA GLU A 104 -9.83 14.95 -11.83
C GLU A 104 -8.49 15.65 -12.18
N VAL A 105 -7.99 16.51 -11.28
CA VAL A 105 -6.69 17.17 -11.44
C VAL A 105 -5.56 16.14 -11.42
N THR A 106 -5.56 15.25 -10.43
CA THR A 106 -4.51 14.23 -10.24
C THR A 106 -4.41 13.29 -11.44
N VAL A 107 -5.56 12.82 -11.94
CA VAL A 107 -5.62 11.94 -13.11
C VAL A 107 -5.03 12.64 -14.33
N ARG A 108 -5.40 13.90 -14.55
CA ARG A 108 -4.87 14.69 -15.67
C ARG A 108 -3.35 14.86 -15.56
N GLU A 109 -2.86 15.19 -14.37
CA GLU A 109 -1.42 15.46 -14.16
C GLU A 109 -0.57 14.19 -14.21
N LYS A 110 -1.02 13.11 -13.55
CA LYS A 110 -0.22 11.89 -13.42
C LYS A 110 -0.41 10.90 -14.57
N MET A 111 -1.61 10.83 -15.13
CA MET A 111 -1.94 9.84 -16.16
C MET A 111 -2.05 10.44 -17.56
N GLY A 112 -2.15 11.77 -17.66
CA GLY A 112 -2.31 12.46 -18.95
C GLY A 112 -3.66 12.18 -19.61
N ILE A 113 -4.67 11.83 -18.83
CA ILE A 113 -6.01 11.46 -19.29
C ILE A 113 -7.01 12.49 -18.79
N MET A 114 -7.92 12.91 -19.68
CA MET A 114 -9.05 13.75 -19.26
C MET A 114 -10.02 12.90 -18.47
N CYS A 115 -10.27 13.31 -17.25
CA CYS A 115 -11.21 12.67 -16.33
C CYS A 115 -12.28 13.70 -15.97
N HIS A 116 -13.53 13.31 -16.05
CA HIS A 116 -14.66 14.10 -15.56
C HIS A 116 -15.60 13.15 -14.83
N ILE A 117 -15.80 13.39 -13.56
CA ILE A 117 -16.65 12.58 -12.68
C ILE A 117 -17.96 13.37 -12.49
N ASP A 118 -18.97 12.96 -13.22
CA ASP A 118 -20.25 13.67 -13.23
C ASP A 118 -21.07 13.40 -11.95
N PRO A 119 -22.14 14.16 -11.71
CA PRO A 119 -22.91 14.05 -10.47
C PRO A 119 -23.44 12.64 -10.17
N ASP A 120 -23.88 11.88 -11.16
CA ASP A 120 -24.39 10.51 -10.95
C ASP A 120 -23.29 9.55 -10.53
N GLN A 121 -22.08 9.74 -11.06
CA GLN A 121 -20.91 8.95 -10.66
C GLN A 121 -20.49 9.30 -9.24
N ARG A 122 -20.47 10.60 -8.89
CA ARG A 122 -20.18 11.06 -7.52
C ARG A 122 -21.17 10.45 -6.53
N ALA A 123 -22.46 10.45 -6.87
CA ALA A 123 -23.50 9.85 -6.04
C ALA A 123 -23.29 8.34 -5.88
N TRP A 124 -22.97 7.64 -6.96
CA TRP A 124 -22.67 6.20 -6.91
C TRP A 124 -21.52 5.91 -5.96
N TYR A 125 -20.41 6.65 -6.09
CA TYR A 125 -19.21 6.45 -5.27
C TYR A 125 -19.51 6.64 -3.78
N VAL A 126 -20.21 7.73 -3.43
CA VAL A 126 -20.55 8.05 -2.04
C VAL A 126 -21.48 7.00 -1.46
N SER A 127 -22.49 6.59 -2.22
CA SER A 127 -23.47 5.57 -1.81
C SER A 127 -22.79 4.20 -1.62
N THR A 128 -21.96 3.78 -2.58
CA THR A 128 -21.23 2.50 -2.50
C THR A 128 -20.32 2.46 -1.27
N ARG A 129 -19.57 3.55 -1.03
CA ARG A 129 -18.72 3.63 0.15
C ARG A 129 -19.56 3.50 1.43
N ALA A 130 -20.66 4.26 1.52
CA ALA A 130 -21.48 4.28 2.73
C ALA A 130 -22.19 2.95 2.99
N SER A 131 -22.81 2.36 1.94
CA SER A 131 -23.67 1.20 2.08
C SER A 131 -22.92 -0.13 2.00
N ASP A 132 -22.07 -0.28 0.99
CA ASP A 132 -21.44 -1.56 0.69
C ASP A 132 -20.13 -1.76 1.45
N LEU A 133 -19.44 -0.65 1.76
CA LEU A 133 -18.11 -0.69 2.40
C LEU A 133 -18.12 -0.03 3.80
N SER A 134 -19.29 0.13 4.40
CA SER A 134 -19.46 0.61 5.79
C SER A 134 -18.77 1.96 6.07
N GLY A 135 -18.66 2.81 5.05
CA GLY A 135 -18.02 4.12 5.15
C GLY A 135 -16.49 4.11 5.06
N ASP A 136 -15.88 2.94 4.86
CA ASP A 136 -14.41 2.80 4.87
C ASP A 136 -13.79 3.39 3.60
N HIS A 137 -13.08 4.51 3.75
CA HIS A 137 -12.41 5.20 2.66
C HIS A 137 -11.25 4.38 2.06
N ALA A 138 -10.50 3.69 2.90
CA ALA A 138 -9.34 2.92 2.41
C ALA A 138 -9.79 1.70 1.62
N LEU A 139 -10.84 1.05 2.07
CA LEU A 139 -11.44 -0.07 1.34
C LEU A 139 -12.03 0.43 0.01
N MET A 140 -12.65 1.62 0.00
CA MET A 140 -13.15 2.23 -1.24
C MET A 140 -12.02 2.50 -2.23
N TRP A 141 -10.89 3.04 -1.76
CA TRP A 141 -9.70 3.29 -2.60
C TRP A 141 -9.06 1.99 -3.10
N GLN A 142 -9.12 0.94 -2.31
CA GLN A 142 -8.58 -0.38 -2.68
C GLN A 142 -9.42 -1.05 -3.76
N GLU A 143 -10.75 -1.09 -3.56
CA GLU A 143 -11.67 -1.81 -4.44
C GLU A 143 -12.07 -0.98 -5.67
N TYR A 144 -12.18 0.34 -5.51
CA TYR A 144 -12.63 1.27 -6.56
C TYR A 144 -11.67 2.46 -6.67
N PRO A 145 -10.38 2.21 -7.00
CA PRO A 145 -9.40 3.29 -7.04
C PRO A 145 -9.61 4.25 -8.22
N SER A 146 -9.32 5.53 -7.99
CA SER A 146 -9.41 6.59 -8.99
C SER A 146 -8.15 6.69 -9.85
N PHE A 147 -6.98 6.34 -9.29
CA PHE A 147 -5.68 6.33 -9.95
C PHE A 147 -4.74 5.33 -9.23
N PRO A 148 -3.66 4.87 -9.89
CA PRO A 148 -2.87 3.74 -9.35
C PRO A 148 -2.31 3.93 -7.94
N ASP A 149 -1.83 5.14 -7.61
CA ASP A 149 -1.24 5.38 -6.28
C ASP A 149 -2.29 5.26 -5.16
N GLU A 150 -3.54 5.63 -5.47
CA GLU A 150 -4.65 5.54 -4.52
C GLU A 150 -4.94 4.09 -4.13
N ALA A 151 -4.89 3.18 -5.09
CA ALA A 151 -5.16 1.75 -4.87
C ALA A 151 -4.30 1.13 -3.76
N PHE A 152 -3.08 1.63 -3.61
CA PHE A 152 -2.13 1.11 -2.63
C PHE A 152 -2.04 1.96 -1.36
N GLN A 153 -2.98 2.89 -1.16
CA GLN A 153 -3.03 3.66 0.10
C GLN A 153 -3.56 2.75 1.20
N VAL A 154 -2.76 2.57 2.23
CA VAL A 154 -3.17 1.82 3.40
C VAL A 154 -3.99 2.75 4.29
N SER A 155 -5.11 2.26 4.77
CA SER A 155 -5.92 3.00 5.73
C SER A 155 -5.08 3.35 6.96
N THR A 156 -5.20 4.59 7.39
CA THR A 156 -4.72 4.99 8.70
C THR A 156 -5.81 4.77 9.77
N GLU A 157 -7.04 4.47 9.34
CA GLU A 157 -8.12 4.08 10.25
C GLU A 157 -7.79 2.70 10.83
N GLY A 158 -7.81 2.62 12.15
CA GLY A 158 -7.40 1.41 12.86
C GLY A 158 -5.93 1.36 13.25
N ASN A 159 -5.09 2.20 12.69
CA ASN A 159 -3.73 2.36 13.19
C ASN A 159 -3.75 3.32 14.37
N TYR A 160 -3.58 2.78 15.57
CA TYR A 160 -3.65 3.53 16.83
C TYR A 160 -2.85 4.83 16.82
N TYR A 161 -1.70 4.81 16.18
CA TYR A 161 -0.74 5.91 16.21
C TYR A 161 -0.61 6.66 14.88
N ALA A 162 -1.55 6.45 13.92
CA ALA A 162 -1.41 7.04 12.57
C ALA A 162 -1.30 8.58 12.61
N ASN A 163 -2.20 9.23 13.34
CA ASN A 163 -2.21 10.69 13.46
C ASN A 163 -1.00 11.20 14.23
N ASP A 164 -0.62 10.51 15.31
CA ASP A 164 0.56 10.85 16.11
C ASP A 164 1.84 10.76 15.27
N MET A 165 1.94 9.71 14.45
CA MET A 165 3.09 9.50 13.56
C MET A 165 3.15 10.55 12.46
N LEU A 166 1.98 10.95 11.91
CA LEU A 166 1.92 12.04 10.92
C LEU A 166 2.38 13.37 11.55
N ASP A 167 1.91 13.67 12.75
CA ASP A 167 2.29 14.90 13.46
C ASP A 167 3.76 14.86 13.87
N LEU A 168 4.25 13.72 14.32
CA LEU A 168 5.67 13.54 14.64
C LEU A 168 6.53 13.81 13.40
N ARG A 169 6.11 13.29 12.23
CA ARG A 169 6.82 13.52 10.96
C ARG A 169 6.78 15.00 10.56
N LYS A 170 5.60 15.65 10.66
CA LYS A 170 5.43 17.07 10.30
C LYS A 170 6.33 18.00 11.11
N ARG A 171 6.49 17.72 12.41
CA ARG A 171 7.36 18.54 13.29
C ARG A 171 8.82 18.05 13.31
N GLY A 172 9.21 17.16 12.38
CA GLY A 172 10.61 16.73 12.22
C GLY A 172 11.08 15.74 13.26
N GLY A 173 10.16 15.11 14.00
CA GLY A 173 10.50 14.13 15.04
C GLY A 173 10.96 12.78 14.48
N ILE A 174 10.74 12.54 13.18
CA ILE A 174 11.28 11.36 12.49
C ILE A 174 12.42 11.85 11.58
N THR A 175 13.65 11.73 12.09
CA THR A 175 14.84 12.26 11.42
C THR A 175 16.06 11.43 11.82
N LYS A 176 17.16 11.65 11.14
CA LYS A 176 18.43 11.04 11.53
C LYS A 176 18.91 11.76 12.81
N ILE A 177 19.10 11.00 13.87
CA ILE A 177 19.54 11.54 15.16
C ILE A 177 20.89 10.95 15.56
N GLU A 178 21.68 11.75 16.25
CA GLU A 178 22.97 11.33 16.79
C GLU A 178 22.75 10.43 18.00
N VAL A 179 23.43 9.31 18.05
CA VAL A 179 23.48 8.44 19.23
C VAL A 179 24.50 9.01 20.18
N LEU A 180 24.09 9.26 21.42
CA LEU A 180 24.93 9.90 22.42
C LEU A 180 25.59 8.85 23.31
N ASP A 181 26.69 9.21 23.93
CA ASP A 181 27.43 8.36 24.89
C ASP A 181 26.75 8.40 26.27
N ILE A 182 25.52 7.88 26.32
CA ILE A 182 24.70 7.74 27.53
C ILE A 182 24.02 6.37 27.49
N PRO A 183 23.54 5.87 28.63
CA PRO A 183 22.90 4.54 28.65
C PRO A 183 21.76 4.40 27.65
N VAL A 184 21.69 3.21 27.05
CA VAL A 184 20.65 2.80 26.12
C VAL A 184 19.75 1.80 26.83
N CYS A 185 18.45 2.06 26.84
CA CYS A 185 17.44 1.10 27.30
C CYS A 185 16.86 0.36 26.10
N THR A 186 16.51 -0.90 26.28
CA THR A 186 15.86 -1.68 25.22
C THR A 186 14.44 -2.06 25.63
N PHE A 187 13.51 -1.97 24.68
CA PHE A 187 12.14 -2.43 24.84
C PHE A 187 11.92 -3.58 23.87
N TRP A 188 11.36 -4.68 24.37
CA TRP A 188 11.23 -5.92 23.62
C TRP A 188 9.78 -6.27 23.40
N ASP A 189 9.46 -6.63 22.18
CA ASP A 189 8.23 -7.33 21.83
C ASP A 189 8.64 -8.75 21.44
N ILE A 190 8.37 -9.70 22.34
CA ILE A 190 8.81 -11.08 22.19
C ILE A 190 7.66 -11.89 21.58
N GLY A 191 7.73 -12.10 20.27
CA GLY A 191 6.78 -12.93 19.53
C GLY A 191 7.25 -14.38 19.45
N ASN A 192 6.31 -15.30 19.49
CA ASN A 192 6.60 -16.74 19.39
C ASN A 192 6.51 -17.23 17.93
N HIS A 193 5.63 -16.65 17.14
CA HIS A 193 5.42 -17.04 15.74
C HIS A 193 5.57 -15.88 14.76
N ASP A 194 5.46 -14.67 15.24
CA ASP A 194 5.43 -13.45 14.42
C ASP A 194 6.72 -12.64 14.46
N GLY A 195 7.71 -13.08 15.22
CA GLY A 195 9.00 -12.40 15.30
C GLY A 195 9.23 -11.71 16.63
N CYS A 196 10.47 -11.34 16.87
CA CYS A 196 10.87 -10.57 18.05
C CYS A 196 11.42 -9.23 17.59
N ALA A 197 10.95 -8.16 18.22
CA ALA A 197 11.36 -6.80 17.90
C ALA A 197 12.01 -6.13 19.10
N ILE A 198 13.06 -5.34 18.84
CA ILE A 198 13.81 -4.61 19.87
C ILE A 198 13.86 -3.14 19.47
N TRP A 199 13.39 -2.27 20.34
CA TRP A 199 13.58 -0.82 20.23
C TRP A 199 14.70 -0.37 21.15
N TYR A 200 15.60 0.44 20.64
CA TYR A 200 16.72 1.03 21.40
C TYR A 200 16.37 2.49 21.70
N HIS A 201 16.50 2.87 22.95
CA HIS A 201 16.00 4.13 23.46
C HIS A 201 17.01 4.85 24.33
N GLN A 202 17.10 6.15 24.16
CA GLN A 202 17.83 7.05 25.06
C GLN A 202 16.89 8.13 25.58
N ASN A 203 17.05 8.52 26.83
CA ASN A 203 16.31 9.66 27.39
C ASN A 203 17.31 10.75 27.74
N ILE A 204 17.08 11.95 27.24
CA ILE A 204 17.91 13.12 27.52
C ILE A 204 17.02 14.34 27.76
N ASN A 205 17.17 14.98 28.91
CA ASN A 205 16.40 16.18 29.26
C ASN A 205 14.89 15.97 29.10
N GLN A 206 14.40 14.82 29.55
CA GLN A 206 12.97 14.42 29.43
C GLN A 206 12.49 14.24 27.99
N GLN A 207 13.42 14.14 27.04
CA GLN A 207 13.09 13.81 25.65
C GLN A 207 13.39 12.34 25.39
N ASP A 208 12.40 11.59 24.98
CA ASP A 208 12.53 10.19 24.57
C ASP A 208 12.99 10.11 23.11
N ARG A 209 14.06 9.38 22.87
CA ARG A 209 14.70 9.23 21.56
C ARG A 209 14.81 7.75 21.24
N PHE A 210 14.07 7.28 20.23
CA PHE A 210 14.18 5.92 19.70
C PHE A 210 15.27 5.95 18.62
N ILE A 211 16.43 5.44 18.95
CA ILE A 211 17.64 5.58 18.16
C ILE A 211 17.86 4.44 17.17
N ARG A 212 17.20 3.30 17.41
CA ARG A 212 17.34 2.12 16.56
C ARG A 212 16.16 1.18 16.74
N TYR A 213 15.87 0.43 15.71
CA TYR A 213 14.90 -0.67 15.70
C TYR A 213 15.56 -1.89 15.08
N TYR A 214 15.33 -3.05 15.66
CA TYR A 214 15.78 -4.34 15.14
C TYR A 214 14.62 -5.33 15.20
N GLU A 215 14.48 -6.15 14.17
CA GLU A 215 13.45 -7.20 14.13
C GLU A 215 14.01 -8.41 13.40
N ALA A 216 13.73 -9.60 13.91
CA ALA A 216 14.07 -10.87 13.28
C ALA A 216 13.01 -11.91 13.58
N HIS A 217 12.93 -12.94 12.74
CA HIS A 217 11.95 -14.02 12.84
C HIS A 217 12.67 -15.37 12.90
N GLY A 218 12.21 -16.22 13.82
CA GLY A 218 12.68 -17.59 13.91
C GLY A 218 14.09 -17.75 14.50
N GLU A 219 14.58 -16.72 15.17
CA GLU A 219 15.89 -16.72 15.81
C GLU A 219 15.77 -17.08 17.30
N ASP A 220 16.87 -17.61 17.89
CA ASP A 220 16.88 -17.94 19.31
C ASP A 220 17.35 -16.76 20.17
N LEU A 221 17.26 -16.90 21.47
CA LEU A 221 17.65 -15.85 22.43
C LEU A 221 19.13 -15.47 22.33
N ARG A 222 20.00 -16.40 21.91
CA ARG A 222 21.45 -16.13 21.75
C ARG A 222 21.69 -15.13 20.62
N HIS A 223 20.90 -15.24 19.56
CA HIS A 223 20.95 -14.30 18.43
C HIS A 223 20.66 -12.88 18.91
N TYR A 224 19.57 -12.70 19.67
CA TYR A 224 19.19 -11.37 20.17
C TYR A 224 20.18 -10.84 21.23
N ALA A 225 20.74 -11.72 22.05
CA ALA A 225 21.78 -11.34 23.00
C ALA A 225 23.04 -10.84 22.30
N ALA A 226 23.43 -11.50 21.21
CA ALA A 226 24.56 -11.06 20.39
C ALA A 226 24.29 -9.73 19.70
N GLU A 227 23.06 -9.52 19.23
CA GLU A 227 22.64 -8.24 18.62
C GLU A 227 22.83 -7.08 19.60
N ILE A 228 22.39 -7.25 20.86
CA ILE A 228 22.56 -6.19 21.88
C ILE A 228 24.04 -5.94 22.18
N GLN A 229 24.83 -7.01 22.31
CA GLN A 229 26.26 -6.90 22.67
C GLN A 229 27.10 -6.28 21.55
N SER A 230 26.60 -6.27 20.31
CA SER A 230 27.33 -5.71 19.16
C SER A 230 27.22 -4.18 19.08
N HIS A 231 26.47 -3.56 19.99
CA HIS A 231 26.17 -2.12 20.02
C HIS A 231 26.26 -1.55 21.41
#